data_77d1a8e2565934c23cdb08af987ceae6
#
_entry.id   77d1a8e2565934c23cdb08af987ceae6
#
_cell.length_a   1.000
_cell.length_b   1.000
_cell.length_c   1.000
_cell.angle_alpha   90.00
_cell.angle_beta   90.00
_cell.angle_gamma   90.00
#
_symmetry.space_group_name_H-M   'P 1'
#
loop_
_entity.id
_entity.type
_entity.pdbx_description
1 polymer ?
#
loop_
_entity_poly.entity_id
_entity_poly.type
_entity_poly.pdbx_seq_one_letter_code
_entity_poly.pdbx_strand_id
1 'polypeptide(L)'
;MTKTTQYKNTAIGPIPIDWEVEKLEKITLGKGTYGINASAVPYSEDLPKYLRITDIDDEGYFTKEKLSSVDDPASKDFFLDENDIVFVRTGSTTGKSYLYDSKDGQLVYAGFLIKFTINHLKANKYFIWSYTKSDKYNNWVTTFSQRSGQPGLNSNEYASLQIPLPSLPEQQKIVEILSTWDKAIQDTEAIIKNLEDRNKGLAFALLRDKMVNKNSKEVALSKFLTFTPREIEKPKEDYLALGIRSHGKGLFHKPNSDPNAIAMDKLYEVKENDFIVNITFAWEHAVAIVNKEDVGGLVSHRFPTYIINTDIVSVEYFKYVILQPFFRKMLENISPGGAGRNRVLSKKDLLKLKVSIPTLVEQNKIAEILNTANQEAKQYQQKLETLKLQKKGLMQQLLTGKVRTV
;
A
#
# COMPACT_ATOMS: atom_id res chain seq x y z
N MET A 1 -40.29 -15.48 11.16
CA MET A 1 -40.63 -15.63 9.73
C MET A 1 -39.84 -14.56 8.99
N THR A 2 -38.82 -14.92 8.23
CA THR A 2 -38.09 -14.00 7.35
C THR A 2 -39.04 -13.60 6.22
N LYS A 3 -39.46 -12.34 6.18
CA LYS A 3 -40.25 -11.81 5.05
C LYS A 3 -39.44 -11.96 3.78
N THR A 4 -39.94 -12.68 2.80
CA THR A 4 -39.28 -12.77 1.48
C THR A 4 -39.31 -11.39 0.85
N THR A 5 -38.13 -10.82 0.59
CA THR A 5 -38.00 -9.50 -0.06
C THR A 5 -38.54 -9.62 -1.51
N GLN A 6 -39.54 -8.83 -1.87
CA GLN A 6 -39.97 -8.69 -3.25
C GLN A 6 -39.13 -7.65 -3.98
N TYR A 7 -38.84 -7.90 -5.26
CA TYR A 7 -38.03 -7.02 -6.09
C TYR A 7 -38.81 -6.49 -7.28
N LYS A 8 -38.48 -5.27 -7.71
CA LYS A 8 -38.93 -4.69 -8.98
C LYS A 8 -37.75 -4.45 -9.89
N ASN A 9 -37.97 -4.62 -11.20
CA ASN A 9 -36.98 -4.33 -12.21
C ASN A 9 -36.93 -2.83 -12.51
N THR A 10 -35.71 -2.27 -12.58
CA THR A 10 -35.47 -0.86 -12.89
C THR A 10 -34.36 -0.72 -13.91
N ALA A 11 -34.10 0.49 -14.40
CA ALA A 11 -32.99 0.79 -15.33
C ALA A 11 -31.59 0.46 -14.73
N ILE A 12 -31.47 0.44 -13.38
CA ILE A 12 -30.21 0.09 -12.69
C ILE A 12 -30.21 -1.38 -12.20
N GLY A 13 -31.16 -2.19 -12.69
CA GLY A 13 -31.36 -3.59 -12.33
C GLY A 13 -32.38 -3.80 -11.21
N PRO A 14 -32.53 -5.02 -10.68
CA PRO A 14 -33.49 -5.32 -9.65
C PRO A 14 -33.15 -4.64 -8.32
N ILE A 15 -34.17 -4.04 -7.68
CA ILE A 15 -34.12 -3.46 -6.33
C ILE A 15 -35.32 -3.90 -5.52
N PRO A 16 -35.28 -3.83 -4.18
CA PRO A 16 -36.49 -4.07 -3.35
C PRO A 16 -37.68 -3.22 -3.79
N ILE A 17 -38.90 -3.77 -3.68
CA ILE A 17 -40.11 -3.12 -4.21
C ILE A 17 -40.39 -1.78 -3.52
N ASP A 18 -39.98 -1.64 -2.27
CA ASP A 18 -40.15 -0.46 -1.41
C ASP A 18 -39.02 0.56 -1.54
N TRP A 19 -37.97 0.26 -2.31
CA TRP A 19 -36.92 1.23 -2.64
C TRP A 19 -37.30 2.06 -3.86
N GLU A 20 -36.81 3.29 -3.91
CA GLU A 20 -36.95 4.16 -5.08
C GLU A 20 -35.66 4.23 -5.88
N VAL A 21 -35.72 4.73 -7.11
CA VAL A 21 -34.56 5.10 -7.91
C VAL A 21 -34.60 6.59 -8.13
N GLU A 22 -33.65 7.30 -7.57
CA GLU A 22 -33.61 8.74 -7.71
C GLU A 22 -32.30 9.18 -8.43
N LYS A 23 -32.43 10.27 -9.19
CA LYS A 23 -31.23 10.94 -9.77
C LYS A 23 -30.52 11.74 -8.69
N LEU A 24 -29.17 11.83 -8.79
CA LEU A 24 -28.35 12.61 -7.85
C LEU A 24 -28.89 14.05 -7.69
N GLU A 25 -29.27 14.71 -8.79
CA GLU A 25 -29.84 16.07 -8.76
C GLU A 25 -31.12 16.21 -7.90
N LYS A 26 -31.86 15.13 -7.70
CA LYS A 26 -33.13 15.15 -6.93
C LYS A 26 -32.91 15.05 -5.43
N ILE A 27 -31.74 14.57 -5.02
CA ILE A 27 -31.36 14.35 -3.62
C ILE A 27 -30.28 15.34 -3.15
N THR A 28 -29.98 16.36 -3.97
CA THR A 28 -28.99 17.40 -3.66
C THR A 28 -29.66 18.79 -3.51
N LEU A 29 -28.96 19.70 -2.85
CA LEU A 29 -29.29 21.11 -2.74
C LEU A 29 -28.63 21.85 -3.91
N GLY A 30 -29.41 22.18 -4.92
CA GLY A 30 -28.90 22.85 -6.11
C GLY A 30 -28.20 21.93 -7.11
N LYS A 31 -27.51 22.54 -8.07
CA LYS A 31 -26.78 21.88 -9.15
C LYS A 31 -25.33 21.61 -8.72
N GLY A 32 -24.70 20.64 -9.36
CA GLY A 32 -23.26 20.41 -9.16
C GLY A 32 -22.41 21.61 -9.62
N THR A 33 -21.49 22.03 -8.78
CA THR A 33 -20.63 23.19 -8.99
C THR A 33 -19.18 22.77 -9.20
N TYR A 34 -18.49 23.42 -10.14
CA TYR A 34 -17.05 23.19 -10.37
C TYR A 34 -16.23 23.94 -9.33
N GLY A 35 -15.07 23.39 -8.96
CA GLY A 35 -14.15 24.07 -8.07
C GLY A 35 -13.37 25.21 -8.72
N ILE A 36 -12.54 25.86 -7.92
CA ILE A 36 -11.74 27.01 -8.37
C ILE A 36 -10.68 26.58 -9.39
N ASN A 37 -10.52 27.38 -10.43
CA ASN A 37 -9.46 27.20 -11.43
C ASN A 37 -8.22 28.02 -11.06
N ALA A 38 -7.56 27.63 -9.96
CA ALA A 38 -6.36 28.28 -9.45
C ALA A 38 -5.19 27.30 -9.40
N SER A 39 -3.96 27.80 -9.41
CA SER A 39 -2.76 26.99 -9.24
C SER A 39 -2.54 26.64 -7.77
N ALA A 40 -2.08 25.40 -7.53
CA ALA A 40 -1.63 25.01 -6.20
C ALA A 40 -0.33 25.74 -5.83
N VAL A 41 -0.24 26.17 -4.57
CA VAL A 41 0.98 26.72 -3.96
C VAL A 41 1.47 25.77 -2.85
N PRO A 42 2.74 25.89 -2.42
CA PRO A 42 3.22 25.15 -1.26
C PRO A 42 2.30 25.36 -0.06
N TYR A 43 2.14 24.30 0.75
CA TYR A 43 1.28 24.35 1.93
C TYR A 43 1.73 25.46 2.90
N SER A 44 0.76 26.24 3.37
CA SER A 44 0.90 27.24 4.42
C SER A 44 -0.29 27.16 5.37
N GLU A 45 -0.06 27.37 6.66
CA GLU A 45 -1.14 27.45 7.68
C GLU A 45 -2.00 28.72 7.52
N ASP A 46 -1.46 29.77 6.90
CA ASP A 46 -2.14 31.05 6.64
C ASP A 46 -3.10 30.99 5.43
N LEU A 47 -3.03 29.93 4.62
CA LEU A 47 -3.82 29.76 3.40
C LEU A 47 -4.72 28.52 3.49
N PRO A 48 -5.87 28.52 2.80
CA PRO A 48 -6.72 27.34 2.73
C PRO A 48 -5.98 26.13 2.15
N LYS A 49 -6.26 24.96 2.67
CA LYS A 49 -5.82 23.69 2.05
C LYS A 49 -6.54 23.49 0.73
N TYR A 50 -5.82 23.02 -0.28
CA TYR A 50 -6.32 22.80 -1.62
C TYR A 50 -6.54 21.34 -1.91
N LEU A 51 -7.78 20.93 -2.12
CA LEU A 51 -8.15 19.57 -2.48
C LEU A 51 -8.07 19.40 -4.00
N ARG A 52 -7.11 18.58 -4.45
CA ARG A 52 -6.92 18.23 -5.86
C ARG A 52 -7.30 16.76 -6.09
N ILE A 53 -7.42 16.36 -7.35
CA ILE A 53 -7.70 14.97 -7.73
C ILE A 53 -6.64 13.98 -7.22
N THR A 54 -5.39 14.42 -7.06
CA THR A 54 -4.26 13.63 -6.54
C THR A 54 -4.28 13.46 -5.03
N ASP A 55 -5.09 14.23 -4.34
CA ASP A 55 -5.16 14.24 -2.88
C ASP A 55 -6.32 13.37 -2.36
N ILE A 56 -7.02 12.67 -3.28
CA ILE A 56 -8.06 11.70 -2.97
C ILE A 56 -7.49 10.30 -3.23
N ASP A 57 -7.39 9.48 -2.18
CA ASP A 57 -6.90 8.11 -2.29
C ASP A 57 -7.92 7.17 -2.98
N ASP A 58 -7.56 5.90 -3.13
CA ASP A 58 -8.43 4.92 -3.81
C ASP A 58 -9.69 4.58 -2.99
N GLU A 59 -9.65 4.83 -1.67
CA GLU A 59 -10.78 4.63 -0.77
C GLU A 59 -11.68 5.88 -0.66
N GLY A 60 -11.28 6.99 -1.29
CA GLY A 60 -12.03 8.25 -1.30
C GLY A 60 -11.81 9.11 -0.05
N TYR A 61 -10.67 8.98 0.61
CA TYR A 61 -10.27 9.85 1.73
C TYR A 61 -9.24 10.89 1.28
N PHE A 62 -9.18 11.99 2.02
CA PHE A 62 -8.18 13.03 1.80
C PHE A 62 -6.81 12.60 2.36
N THR A 63 -5.79 12.59 1.48
CA THR A 63 -4.41 12.25 1.87
C THR A 63 -3.67 13.47 2.41
N LYS A 64 -2.93 13.27 3.52
CA LYS A 64 -2.18 14.35 4.20
C LYS A 64 -0.67 14.30 3.90
N GLU A 65 -0.25 13.46 2.96
CA GLU A 65 1.18 13.24 2.68
C GLU A 65 1.84 14.41 1.94
N LYS A 66 1.10 15.07 1.05
CA LYS A 66 1.60 16.17 0.22
C LYS A 66 0.59 17.30 0.14
N LEU A 67 0.38 17.94 1.29
CA LEU A 67 -0.53 19.08 1.38
C LEU A 67 -0.10 20.21 0.44
N SER A 68 -1.08 20.90 -0.12
CA SER A 68 -0.91 22.14 -0.84
C SER A 68 -1.97 23.14 -0.41
N SER A 69 -1.72 24.40 -0.66
CA SER A 69 -2.64 25.51 -0.43
C SER A 69 -3.06 26.15 -1.74
N VAL A 70 -4.05 27.02 -1.67
CA VAL A 70 -4.47 27.91 -2.76
C VAL A 70 -4.39 29.36 -2.26
N ASP A 71 -3.73 30.20 -3.04
CA ASP A 71 -3.62 31.65 -2.78
C ASP A 71 -4.39 32.39 -3.88
N ASP A 72 -5.70 32.48 -3.69
CA ASP A 72 -6.60 33.18 -4.59
C ASP A 72 -7.74 33.80 -3.77
N PRO A 73 -8.02 35.12 -3.95
CA PRO A 73 -9.10 35.80 -3.23
C PRO A 73 -10.49 35.17 -3.38
N ALA A 74 -10.73 34.53 -4.52
CA ALA A 74 -12.00 33.85 -4.79
C ALA A 74 -12.12 32.50 -4.03
N SER A 75 -11.07 31.99 -3.38
CA SER A 75 -11.07 30.70 -2.70
C SER A 75 -12.18 30.58 -1.65
N LYS A 76 -12.59 31.71 -1.04
CA LYS A 76 -13.67 31.78 -0.04
C LYS A 76 -15.04 31.27 -0.57
N ASP A 77 -15.27 31.29 -1.88
CA ASP A 77 -16.52 30.85 -2.50
C ASP A 77 -16.50 29.33 -2.81
N PHE A 78 -15.36 28.67 -2.58
CA PHE A 78 -15.12 27.27 -2.93
C PHE A 78 -14.78 26.40 -1.70
N PHE A 79 -15.10 26.84 -0.50
CA PHE A 79 -14.98 25.96 0.67
C PHE A 79 -15.97 24.81 0.59
N LEU A 80 -15.50 23.66 1.06
CA LEU A 80 -16.36 22.52 1.31
C LEU A 80 -17.00 22.66 2.69
N ASP A 81 -18.23 22.19 2.78
CA ASP A 81 -19.05 22.21 4.01
C ASP A 81 -19.66 20.82 4.25
N GLU A 82 -20.29 20.65 5.40
CA GLU A 82 -21.03 19.42 5.72
C GLU A 82 -22.01 19.05 4.61
N ASN A 83 -22.12 17.73 4.35
CA ASN A 83 -22.91 17.14 3.29
C ASN A 83 -22.38 17.35 1.86
N ASP A 84 -21.21 17.95 1.68
CA ASP A 84 -20.59 18.09 0.36
C ASP A 84 -19.87 16.79 -0.03
N ILE A 85 -20.20 16.28 -1.20
CA ILE A 85 -19.45 15.23 -1.90
C ILE A 85 -18.85 15.87 -3.15
N VAL A 86 -17.54 15.69 -3.35
CA VAL A 86 -16.85 16.08 -4.58
C VAL A 86 -16.53 14.86 -5.42
N PHE A 87 -16.62 15.02 -6.74
CA PHE A 87 -16.37 13.98 -7.74
C PHE A 87 -15.25 14.41 -8.67
N VAL A 88 -14.34 13.52 -8.95
CA VAL A 88 -13.27 13.74 -9.95
C VAL A 88 -13.88 13.69 -11.34
N ARG A 89 -13.72 14.79 -12.12
CA ARG A 89 -14.39 14.94 -13.42
C ARG A 89 -13.58 14.49 -14.63
N THR A 90 -12.25 14.32 -14.51
CA THR A 90 -11.39 14.06 -15.67
C THR A 90 -10.15 13.25 -15.30
N GLY A 91 -9.59 12.53 -16.27
CA GLY A 91 -8.36 11.76 -16.15
C GLY A 91 -8.58 10.32 -15.75
N SER A 92 -7.48 9.61 -15.44
CA SER A 92 -7.49 8.19 -15.05
C SER A 92 -8.25 7.92 -13.75
N THR A 93 -8.48 8.95 -12.95
CA THR A 93 -9.20 8.87 -11.67
C THR A 93 -10.63 9.39 -11.75
N THR A 94 -11.16 9.62 -12.98
CA THR A 94 -12.56 10.02 -13.18
C THR A 94 -13.50 9.08 -12.42
N GLY A 95 -14.45 9.64 -11.69
CA GLY A 95 -15.39 8.88 -10.87
C GLY A 95 -14.98 8.74 -9.40
N LYS A 96 -13.73 8.94 -9.02
CA LYS A 96 -13.39 9.00 -7.58
C LYS A 96 -14.21 10.08 -6.89
N SER A 97 -14.58 9.84 -5.65
CA SER A 97 -15.34 10.78 -4.84
C SER A 97 -14.74 10.94 -3.44
N TYR A 98 -14.90 12.11 -2.87
CA TYR A 98 -14.55 12.42 -1.49
C TYR A 98 -15.76 13.06 -0.81
N LEU A 99 -16.13 12.54 0.35
CA LEU A 99 -17.09 13.16 1.25
C LEU A 99 -16.35 14.04 2.24
N TYR A 100 -16.69 15.31 2.30
CA TYR A 100 -16.03 16.24 3.22
C TYR A 100 -16.21 15.81 4.69
N ASP A 101 -15.08 15.80 5.41
CA ASP A 101 -15.01 15.60 6.86
C ASP A 101 -14.33 16.81 7.51
N SER A 102 -14.99 17.42 8.48
CA SER A 102 -14.47 18.59 9.21
C SER A 102 -13.11 18.36 9.90
N LYS A 103 -12.75 17.09 10.19
CA LYS A 103 -11.43 16.69 10.69
C LYS A 103 -10.28 16.99 9.73
N ASP A 104 -10.56 17.15 8.44
CA ASP A 104 -9.56 17.51 7.42
C ASP A 104 -9.28 19.02 7.41
N GLY A 105 -10.09 19.80 8.16
CA GLY A 105 -10.03 21.25 8.24
C GLY A 105 -10.68 21.91 7.02
N GLN A 106 -10.48 23.21 6.87
CA GLN A 106 -11.04 23.94 5.74
C GLN A 106 -10.36 23.52 4.42
N LEU A 107 -11.15 23.03 3.49
CA LEU A 107 -10.72 22.60 2.16
C LEU A 107 -11.38 23.43 1.07
N VAL A 108 -10.59 23.94 0.15
CA VAL A 108 -11.03 24.53 -1.12
C VAL A 108 -10.84 23.49 -2.21
N TYR A 109 -11.87 23.21 -3.02
CA TYR A 109 -11.79 22.18 -4.05
C TYR A 109 -11.41 22.74 -5.43
N ALA A 110 -10.56 22.01 -6.15
CA ALA A 110 -9.98 22.39 -7.43
C ALA A 110 -10.97 22.24 -8.60
N GLY A 111 -10.74 22.95 -9.70
CA GLY A 111 -11.59 22.97 -10.89
C GLY A 111 -11.76 21.63 -11.62
N PHE A 112 -10.94 20.62 -11.31
CA PHE A 112 -11.11 19.25 -11.78
C PHE A 112 -12.04 18.40 -10.88
N LEU A 113 -12.67 19.03 -9.90
CA LEU A 113 -13.67 18.44 -9.01
C LEU A 113 -15.03 19.11 -9.24
N ILE A 114 -16.10 18.33 -9.06
CA ILE A 114 -17.49 18.81 -9.09
C ILE A 114 -18.11 18.47 -7.74
N LYS A 115 -18.64 19.51 -7.08
CA LYS A 115 -19.28 19.40 -5.76
C LYS A 115 -20.77 19.23 -5.91
N PHE A 116 -21.34 18.33 -5.13
CA PHE A 116 -22.78 18.21 -4.88
C PHE A 116 -23.04 18.20 -3.37
N THR A 117 -23.93 19.05 -2.90
CA THR A 117 -24.36 19.12 -1.49
C THR A 117 -25.57 18.21 -1.29
N ILE A 118 -25.46 17.18 -0.50
CA ILE A 118 -26.56 16.24 -0.25
C ILE A 118 -27.63 16.89 0.63
N ASN A 119 -28.89 16.77 0.21
CA ASN A 119 -30.02 17.18 1.03
C ASN A 119 -30.30 16.10 2.10
N HIS A 120 -29.90 16.39 3.33
CA HIS A 120 -30.03 15.46 4.47
C HIS A 120 -31.47 15.05 4.80
N LEU A 121 -32.47 15.80 4.34
CA LEU A 121 -33.89 15.44 4.48
C LEU A 121 -34.32 14.36 3.47
N LYS A 122 -33.52 14.11 2.43
CA LYS A 122 -33.82 13.13 1.37
C LYS A 122 -32.88 11.95 1.37
N ALA A 123 -31.60 12.17 1.70
CA ALA A 123 -30.58 11.13 1.64
C ALA A 123 -29.51 11.32 2.73
N ASN A 124 -28.97 10.21 3.20
CA ASN A 124 -27.81 10.19 4.09
C ASN A 124 -26.52 10.31 3.25
N LYS A 125 -25.70 11.33 3.55
CA LYS A 125 -24.44 11.61 2.82
C LYS A 125 -23.50 10.42 2.77
N TYR A 126 -23.36 9.68 3.87
CA TYR A 126 -22.48 8.50 3.94
C TYR A 126 -23.03 7.32 3.10
N PHE A 127 -24.37 7.18 3.02
CA PHE A 127 -25.00 6.19 2.15
C PHE A 127 -24.69 6.51 0.67
N ILE A 128 -24.87 7.77 0.26
CA ILE A 128 -24.57 8.19 -1.11
C ILE A 128 -23.09 8.02 -1.43
N TRP A 129 -22.19 8.45 -0.53
CA TRP A 129 -20.77 8.28 -0.72
C TRP A 129 -20.34 6.79 -0.75
N SER A 130 -20.96 5.93 0.07
CA SER A 130 -20.73 4.48 -0.03
C SER A 130 -21.19 3.91 -1.36
N TYR A 131 -22.30 4.40 -1.91
CA TYR A 131 -22.79 3.98 -3.23
C TYR A 131 -21.78 4.30 -4.34
N THR A 132 -21.03 5.41 -4.25
CA THR A 132 -19.97 5.76 -5.23
C THR A 132 -18.76 4.82 -5.24
N LYS A 133 -18.72 3.85 -4.33
CA LYS A 133 -17.70 2.78 -4.27
C LYS A 133 -18.23 1.43 -4.77
N SER A 134 -19.51 1.37 -5.15
CA SER A 134 -20.15 0.15 -5.63
C SER A 134 -19.75 -0.19 -7.07
N ASP A 135 -19.83 -1.49 -7.41
CA ASP A 135 -19.60 -1.95 -8.78
C ASP A 135 -20.59 -1.34 -9.77
N LYS A 136 -21.84 -1.10 -9.34
CA LYS A 136 -22.86 -0.43 -10.16
C LYS A 136 -22.45 1.00 -10.54
N TYR A 137 -21.94 1.75 -9.58
CA TYR A 137 -21.42 3.07 -9.84
C TYR A 137 -20.18 3.05 -10.74
N ASN A 138 -19.22 2.16 -10.46
CA ASN A 138 -18.01 2.04 -11.27
C ASN A 138 -18.33 1.66 -12.72
N ASN A 139 -19.29 0.76 -12.95
CA ASN A 139 -19.76 0.42 -14.29
C ASN A 139 -20.43 1.62 -14.97
N TRP A 140 -21.23 2.39 -14.23
CA TRP A 140 -21.83 3.61 -14.75
C TRP A 140 -20.74 4.64 -15.13
N VAL A 141 -19.75 4.88 -14.29
CA VAL A 141 -18.61 5.75 -14.59
C VAL A 141 -17.89 5.28 -15.84
N THR A 142 -17.56 3.99 -15.94
CA THR A 142 -16.87 3.43 -17.12
C THR A 142 -17.67 3.67 -18.39
N THR A 143 -19.00 3.49 -18.35
CA THR A 143 -19.88 3.67 -19.51
C THR A 143 -19.98 5.12 -19.94
N PHE A 144 -20.18 6.03 -18.98
CA PHE A 144 -20.49 7.44 -19.29
C PHE A 144 -19.25 8.34 -19.41
N SER A 145 -18.10 7.90 -18.90
CA SER A 145 -16.85 8.68 -18.98
C SER A 145 -16.09 8.53 -20.29
N GLN A 146 -16.46 7.57 -21.16
CA GLN A 146 -15.77 7.34 -22.42
C GLN A 146 -15.81 8.56 -23.34
N ARG A 147 -14.64 8.97 -23.81
CA ARG A 147 -14.43 10.08 -24.76
C ARG A 147 -13.38 9.64 -25.80
N SER A 148 -13.32 10.30 -26.92
CA SER A 148 -12.27 10.08 -27.95
C SER A 148 -10.86 10.44 -27.46
N GLY A 149 -10.76 11.18 -26.39
CA GLY A 149 -9.50 11.55 -25.72
C GLY A 149 -9.48 11.04 -24.27
N GLN A 150 -9.27 11.98 -23.34
CA GLN A 150 -9.20 11.66 -21.91
C GLN A 150 -10.60 11.37 -21.31
N PRO A 151 -10.79 10.32 -20.50
CA PRO A 151 -12.04 10.05 -19.81
C PRO A 151 -12.52 11.27 -19.02
N GLY A 152 -13.84 11.48 -18.97
CA GLY A 152 -14.39 12.60 -18.23
C GLY A 152 -15.91 12.57 -18.06
N LEU A 153 -16.37 13.21 -16.98
CA LEU A 153 -17.79 13.40 -16.66
C LEU A 153 -18.02 14.86 -16.28
N ASN A 154 -19.06 15.47 -16.82
CA ASN A 154 -19.47 16.83 -16.48
C ASN A 154 -20.55 16.85 -15.38
N SER A 155 -20.89 18.04 -14.90
CA SER A 155 -21.89 18.24 -13.84
C SER A 155 -23.27 17.64 -14.18
N ASN A 156 -23.73 17.78 -15.43
CA ASN A 156 -25.02 17.26 -15.85
C ASN A 156 -25.04 15.73 -15.92
N GLU A 157 -23.93 15.12 -16.33
CA GLU A 157 -23.78 13.66 -16.35
C GLU A 157 -23.83 13.12 -14.92
N TYR A 158 -23.06 13.71 -13.98
CA TYR A 158 -23.16 13.32 -12.56
C TYR A 158 -24.57 13.55 -11.99
N ALA A 159 -25.22 14.68 -12.32
CA ALA A 159 -26.58 14.98 -11.89
C ALA A 159 -27.59 13.91 -12.32
N SER A 160 -27.34 13.26 -13.47
CA SER A 160 -28.20 12.19 -14.01
C SER A 160 -27.96 10.80 -13.40
N LEU A 161 -26.93 10.63 -12.54
CA LEU A 161 -26.62 9.37 -11.87
C LEU A 161 -27.84 8.83 -11.11
N GLN A 162 -28.27 7.63 -11.46
CA GLN A 162 -29.38 6.96 -10.80
C GLN A 162 -28.88 6.18 -9.59
N ILE A 163 -29.52 6.39 -8.45
CA ILE A 163 -29.14 5.82 -7.15
C ILE A 163 -30.35 5.06 -6.58
N PRO A 164 -30.20 3.78 -6.19
CA PRO A 164 -31.23 3.06 -5.45
C PRO A 164 -31.33 3.66 -4.05
N LEU A 165 -32.51 4.11 -3.66
CA LEU A 165 -32.71 4.88 -2.45
C LEU A 165 -33.72 4.18 -1.51
N PRO A 166 -33.24 3.55 -0.41
CA PRO A 166 -34.10 3.08 0.66
C PRO A 166 -34.66 4.23 1.50
N SER A 167 -35.56 3.93 2.43
CA SER A 167 -36.00 4.89 3.45
C SER A 167 -34.80 5.42 4.26
N LEU A 168 -34.87 6.66 4.75
CA LEU A 168 -33.79 7.24 5.58
C LEU A 168 -33.41 6.36 6.78
N PRO A 169 -34.32 5.73 7.53
CA PRO A 169 -33.93 4.80 8.60
C PRO A 169 -33.12 3.59 8.11
N GLU A 170 -33.46 3.05 6.94
CA GLU A 170 -32.69 1.93 6.36
C GLU A 170 -31.30 2.40 5.85
N GLN A 171 -31.23 3.59 5.21
CA GLN A 171 -29.94 4.21 4.85
C GLN A 171 -29.05 4.35 6.09
N GLN A 172 -29.60 4.84 7.19
CA GLN A 172 -28.86 5.00 8.45
C GLN A 172 -28.33 3.67 8.99
N LYS A 173 -29.14 2.60 9.01
CA LYS A 173 -28.69 1.28 9.43
C LYS A 173 -27.59 0.71 8.54
N ILE A 174 -27.70 0.89 7.21
CA ILE A 174 -26.68 0.46 6.26
C ILE A 174 -25.35 1.20 6.57
N VAL A 175 -25.42 2.51 6.79
CA VAL A 175 -24.25 3.32 7.14
C VAL A 175 -23.61 2.87 8.46
N GLU A 176 -24.40 2.59 9.49
CA GLU A 176 -23.91 2.09 10.78
C GLU A 176 -23.14 0.77 10.64
N ILE A 177 -23.69 -0.16 9.83
CA ILE A 177 -23.02 -1.43 9.54
C ILE A 177 -21.69 -1.16 8.82
N LEU A 178 -21.69 -0.38 7.74
CA LEU A 178 -20.47 -0.10 6.96
C LEU A 178 -19.43 0.65 7.79
N SER A 179 -19.84 1.63 8.61
CA SER A 179 -18.95 2.37 9.51
C SER A 179 -18.30 1.47 10.57
N THR A 180 -19.00 0.43 11.04
CA THR A 180 -18.40 -0.56 11.96
C THR A 180 -17.26 -1.32 11.29
N TRP A 181 -17.42 -1.67 10.01
CA TRP A 181 -16.34 -2.29 9.23
C TRP A 181 -15.18 -1.33 8.96
N ASP A 182 -15.47 -0.06 8.65
CA ASP A 182 -14.44 0.97 8.47
C ASP A 182 -13.60 1.13 9.74
N LYS A 183 -14.27 1.19 10.89
CA LYS A 183 -13.58 1.25 12.19
C LYS A 183 -12.70 0.01 12.43
N ALA A 184 -13.21 -1.19 12.17
CA ALA A 184 -12.44 -2.42 12.33
C ALA A 184 -11.19 -2.46 11.42
N ILE A 185 -11.29 -1.95 10.19
CA ILE A 185 -10.18 -1.81 9.25
C ILE A 185 -9.15 -0.81 9.79
N GLN A 186 -9.57 0.39 10.19
CA GLN A 186 -8.68 1.43 10.76
C GLN A 186 -7.98 0.95 12.04
N ASP A 187 -8.71 0.32 12.95
CA ASP A 187 -8.13 -0.24 14.19
C ASP A 187 -7.09 -1.33 13.85
N THR A 188 -7.36 -2.16 12.84
CA THR A 188 -6.42 -3.21 12.39
C THR A 188 -5.16 -2.59 11.76
N GLU A 189 -5.29 -1.55 10.95
CA GLU A 189 -4.15 -0.82 10.36
C GLU A 189 -3.29 -0.16 11.45
N ALA A 190 -3.91 0.44 12.47
CA ALA A 190 -3.20 1.00 13.62
C ALA A 190 -2.45 -0.07 14.43
N ILE A 191 -3.06 -1.26 14.62
CA ILE A 191 -2.40 -2.41 15.27
C ILE A 191 -1.19 -2.84 14.46
N ILE A 192 -1.31 -3.00 13.14
CA ILE A 192 -0.19 -3.41 12.26
C ILE A 192 0.97 -2.43 12.42
N LYS A 193 0.71 -1.13 12.33
CA LYS A 193 1.74 -0.09 12.51
C LYS A 193 2.45 -0.20 13.87
N ASN A 194 1.68 -0.37 14.94
CA ASN A 194 2.25 -0.51 16.29
C ASN A 194 3.10 -1.80 16.43
N LEU A 195 2.65 -2.91 15.81
CA LEU A 195 3.41 -4.16 15.79
C LEU A 195 4.72 -4.02 15.00
N GLU A 196 4.70 -3.35 13.86
CA GLU A 196 5.90 -3.08 13.06
C GLU A 196 6.91 -2.23 13.84
N ASP A 197 6.46 -1.17 14.50
CA ASP A 197 7.33 -0.29 15.29
C ASP A 197 7.87 -1.02 16.55
N ARG A 198 7.04 -1.82 17.23
CA ARG A 198 7.48 -2.72 18.32
C ARG A 198 8.54 -3.69 17.81
N ASN A 199 8.33 -4.35 16.67
CA ASN A 199 9.24 -5.35 16.13
C ASN A 199 10.59 -4.74 15.72
N LYS A 200 10.61 -3.51 15.18
CA LYS A 200 11.85 -2.76 14.94
C LYS A 200 12.60 -2.48 16.26
N GLY A 201 11.89 -2.00 17.28
CA GLY A 201 12.47 -1.76 18.61
C GLY A 201 13.00 -3.04 19.26
N LEU A 202 12.24 -4.14 19.18
CA LEU A 202 12.63 -5.44 19.69
C LEU A 202 13.87 -5.99 18.99
N ALA A 203 13.93 -5.92 17.65
CA ALA A 203 15.10 -6.33 16.89
C ALA A 203 16.33 -5.48 17.28
N PHE A 204 16.18 -4.18 17.41
CA PHE A 204 17.26 -3.31 17.84
C PHE A 204 17.77 -3.69 19.25
N ALA A 205 16.89 -3.90 20.22
CA ALA A 205 17.25 -4.29 21.58
C ALA A 205 17.98 -5.64 21.62
N LEU A 206 17.39 -6.66 20.98
CA LEU A 206 17.94 -8.03 21.05
C LEU A 206 19.24 -8.21 20.26
N LEU A 207 19.45 -7.43 19.19
CA LEU A 207 20.64 -7.59 18.33
C LEU A 207 21.79 -6.65 18.68
N ARG A 208 21.56 -5.59 19.43
CA ARG A 208 22.57 -4.56 19.70
C ARG A 208 22.89 -4.34 21.17
N ASP A 209 22.00 -4.72 22.09
CA ASP A 209 22.20 -4.46 23.50
C ASP A 209 23.26 -5.40 24.07
N LYS A 210 24.42 -4.84 24.45
CA LYS A 210 25.51 -5.56 25.14
C LYS A 210 25.09 -6.11 26.50
N MET A 211 24.05 -5.56 27.13
CA MET A 211 23.55 -6.09 28.41
C MET A 211 22.72 -7.36 28.20
N VAL A 212 22.03 -7.47 27.08
CA VAL A 212 21.29 -8.69 26.69
C VAL A 212 22.26 -9.76 26.17
N ASN A 213 23.32 -9.35 25.48
CA ASN A 213 24.29 -10.23 24.80
C ASN A 213 25.66 -10.25 25.51
N LYS A 214 25.68 -10.47 26.80
CA LYS A 214 26.91 -10.46 27.64
C LYS A 214 28.03 -11.39 27.14
N ASN A 215 27.68 -12.49 26.49
CA ASN A 215 28.61 -13.50 25.97
C ASN A 215 28.92 -13.34 24.48
N SER A 216 28.53 -12.23 23.86
CA SER A 216 28.78 -12.00 22.44
C SER A 216 30.26 -11.78 22.16
N LYS A 217 30.71 -12.37 21.04
CA LYS A 217 32.08 -12.22 20.53
C LYS A 217 32.07 -11.52 19.19
N GLU A 218 33.03 -10.65 18.95
CA GLU A 218 33.27 -10.11 17.61
C GLU A 218 33.85 -11.19 16.70
N VAL A 219 33.12 -11.52 15.64
CA VAL A 219 33.47 -12.55 14.66
C VAL A 219 33.52 -11.92 13.27
N ALA A 220 34.63 -12.13 12.54
CA ALA A 220 34.72 -11.71 11.15
C ALA A 220 33.79 -12.55 10.27
N LEU A 221 33.14 -11.94 9.28
CA LEU A 221 32.23 -12.64 8.35
C LEU A 221 32.95 -13.81 7.65
N SER A 222 34.27 -13.69 7.39
CA SER A 222 35.07 -14.78 6.83
C SER A 222 35.14 -16.06 7.67
N LYS A 223 34.73 -16.02 8.94
CA LYS A 223 34.72 -17.21 9.80
C LYS A 223 33.49 -18.09 9.58
N PHE A 224 32.43 -17.50 9.03
CA PHE A 224 31.18 -18.22 8.81
C PHE A 224 30.55 -18.00 7.43
N LEU A 225 31.07 -17.10 6.59
CA LEU A 225 30.65 -16.92 5.20
C LEU A 225 31.73 -17.45 4.25
N THR A 226 31.33 -18.40 3.40
CA THR A 226 32.19 -18.94 2.36
C THR A 226 31.68 -18.52 0.99
N PHE A 227 32.45 -17.75 0.24
CA PHE A 227 32.10 -17.36 -1.12
C PHE A 227 31.98 -18.61 -2.01
N THR A 228 30.80 -18.81 -2.60
CA THR A 228 30.49 -20.03 -3.36
C THR A 228 29.77 -19.66 -4.66
N PRO A 229 30.51 -19.30 -5.71
CA PRO A 229 29.93 -19.07 -7.02
C PRO A 229 29.53 -20.42 -7.64
N ARG A 230 28.24 -20.57 -7.98
CA ARG A 230 27.71 -21.74 -8.71
C ARG A 230 27.42 -21.31 -10.13
N GLU A 231 28.49 -21.28 -10.90
CA GLU A 231 28.48 -20.83 -12.30
C GLU A 231 27.80 -21.85 -13.19
N ILE A 232 26.92 -21.38 -14.07
CA ILE A 232 26.29 -22.14 -15.15
C ILE A 232 26.42 -21.38 -16.45
N GLU A 233 26.37 -22.10 -17.58
CA GLU A 233 26.23 -21.50 -18.91
C GLU A 233 24.91 -20.74 -19.01
N LYS A 234 24.89 -19.69 -19.84
CA LYS A 234 23.69 -18.93 -20.12
C LYS A 234 22.57 -19.86 -20.64
N PRO A 235 21.37 -19.84 -20.04
CA PRO A 235 20.23 -20.59 -20.54
C PRO A 235 19.92 -20.29 -22.00
N LYS A 236 19.38 -21.28 -22.72
CA LYS A 236 18.91 -21.11 -24.11
C LYS A 236 17.44 -20.72 -24.19
N GLU A 237 16.71 -20.90 -23.11
CA GLU A 237 15.29 -20.60 -22.95
C GLU A 237 15.09 -19.56 -21.85
N ASP A 238 13.89 -18.96 -21.80
CA ASP A 238 13.50 -18.03 -20.77
C ASP A 238 13.71 -18.63 -19.38
N TYR A 239 14.20 -17.82 -18.46
CA TYR A 239 14.58 -18.26 -17.14
C TYR A 239 14.04 -17.31 -16.04
N LEU A 240 14.06 -17.77 -14.79
CA LEU A 240 13.78 -16.95 -13.63
C LEU A 240 15.03 -16.16 -13.25
N ALA A 241 15.07 -14.86 -13.57
CA ALA A 241 16.12 -13.99 -13.06
C ALA A 241 15.72 -13.42 -11.68
N LEU A 242 16.69 -13.31 -10.78
CA LEU A 242 16.51 -12.68 -9.47
C LEU A 242 17.22 -11.33 -9.41
N GLY A 243 16.61 -10.41 -8.68
CA GLY A 243 17.20 -9.14 -8.27
C GLY A 243 17.08 -8.94 -6.77
N ILE A 244 17.90 -8.04 -6.21
CA ILE A 244 17.83 -7.65 -4.79
C ILE A 244 17.33 -6.23 -4.71
N ARG A 245 16.28 -6.00 -3.93
CA ARG A 245 15.77 -4.65 -3.64
C ARG A 245 16.68 -3.96 -2.64
N SER A 246 16.93 -2.66 -2.85
CA SER A 246 17.62 -1.82 -1.87
C SER A 246 16.84 -1.73 -0.54
N HIS A 247 17.50 -1.26 0.50
CA HIS A 247 16.93 -1.06 1.84
C HIS A 247 16.49 -2.35 2.56
N GLY A 248 17.18 -3.47 2.30
CA GLY A 248 16.92 -4.75 2.96
C GLY A 248 15.57 -5.38 2.63
N LYS A 249 14.96 -5.00 1.48
CA LYS A 249 13.62 -5.46 1.08
C LYS A 249 13.60 -6.85 0.43
N GLY A 250 14.72 -7.59 0.48
CA GLY A 250 14.81 -8.97 -0.01
C GLY A 250 14.94 -9.11 -1.52
N LEU A 251 14.76 -10.33 -1.98
CA LEU A 251 14.80 -10.70 -3.40
C LEU A 251 13.49 -10.34 -4.11
N PHE A 252 13.55 -10.26 -5.42
CA PHE A 252 12.38 -10.18 -6.29
C PHE A 252 12.61 -11.00 -7.55
N HIS A 253 11.54 -11.55 -8.06
CA HIS A 253 11.51 -12.44 -9.21
C HIS A 253 11.23 -11.65 -10.50
N LYS A 254 11.94 -12.03 -11.58
CA LYS A 254 11.69 -11.62 -12.95
C LYS A 254 11.48 -12.88 -13.77
N PRO A 255 10.27 -13.41 -13.81
CA PRO A 255 9.96 -14.60 -14.60
C PRO A 255 10.08 -14.28 -16.10
N ASN A 256 10.29 -15.31 -16.92
CA ASN A 256 10.37 -15.21 -18.38
C ASN A 256 11.43 -14.19 -18.85
N SER A 257 12.59 -14.18 -18.19
CA SER A 257 13.71 -13.32 -18.59
C SER A 257 14.37 -13.90 -19.83
N ASP A 258 14.39 -13.13 -20.93
CA ASP A 258 15.00 -13.53 -22.20
C ASP A 258 16.54 -13.58 -22.07
N PRO A 259 17.19 -14.73 -22.29
CA PRO A 259 18.64 -14.84 -22.26
C PRO A 259 19.34 -14.00 -23.34
N ASN A 260 18.68 -13.66 -24.45
CA ASN A 260 19.24 -12.82 -25.49
C ASN A 260 19.30 -11.34 -25.11
N ALA A 261 18.55 -10.92 -24.10
CA ALA A 261 18.58 -9.56 -23.58
C ALA A 261 19.82 -9.25 -22.72
N ILE A 262 20.67 -10.24 -22.41
CA ILE A 262 21.87 -10.09 -21.60
C ILE A 262 23.14 -10.43 -22.40
N ALA A 263 24.19 -9.62 -22.18
CA ALA A 263 25.49 -9.82 -22.84
C ALA A 263 26.40 -10.84 -22.14
N MET A 264 26.01 -11.35 -20.99
CA MET A 264 26.82 -12.28 -20.19
C MET A 264 26.62 -13.72 -20.71
N ASP A 265 27.72 -14.48 -20.83
CA ASP A 265 27.69 -15.89 -21.22
C ASP A 265 27.44 -16.85 -20.04
N LYS A 266 27.56 -16.34 -18.82
CA LYS A 266 27.47 -17.12 -17.59
C LYS A 266 26.56 -16.45 -16.58
N LEU A 267 25.79 -17.25 -15.88
CA LEU A 267 24.94 -16.88 -14.75
C LEU A 267 25.32 -17.74 -13.53
N TYR A 268 24.68 -17.47 -12.41
CA TYR A 268 24.99 -18.13 -11.14
C TYR A 268 23.70 -18.60 -10.48
N GLU A 269 23.67 -19.86 -10.07
CA GLU A 269 22.58 -20.44 -9.29
C GLU A 269 22.65 -19.96 -7.84
N VAL A 270 21.49 -19.77 -7.25
CA VAL A 270 21.32 -19.55 -5.82
C VAL A 270 20.73 -20.80 -5.14
N LYS A 271 21.07 -21.00 -3.88
CA LYS A 271 20.48 -22.07 -3.06
C LYS A 271 19.86 -21.49 -1.80
N GLU A 272 18.89 -22.19 -1.27
CA GLU A 272 18.26 -21.84 0.00
C GLU A 272 19.32 -21.61 1.09
N ASN A 273 19.11 -20.59 1.90
CA ASN A 273 19.99 -20.14 2.97
C ASN A 273 21.32 -19.50 2.54
N ASP A 274 21.57 -19.30 1.25
CA ASP A 274 22.71 -18.47 0.83
C ASP A 274 22.52 -17.02 1.30
N PHE A 275 23.56 -16.41 1.84
CA PHE A 275 23.65 -14.96 1.93
C PHE A 275 24.04 -14.39 0.56
N ILE A 276 23.29 -13.41 0.09
CA ILE A 276 23.50 -12.79 -1.22
C ILE A 276 23.56 -11.25 -1.09
N VAL A 277 24.44 -10.61 -1.83
CA VAL A 277 24.61 -9.16 -1.85
C VAL A 277 24.73 -8.63 -3.28
N ASN A 278 24.07 -7.54 -3.59
CA ASN A 278 24.34 -6.80 -4.84
C ASN A 278 25.53 -5.86 -4.63
N ILE A 279 26.68 -6.18 -5.20
CA ILE A 279 27.91 -5.40 -4.97
C ILE A 279 27.83 -3.96 -5.47
N THR A 280 26.97 -3.66 -6.45
CA THR A 280 26.78 -2.32 -7.00
C THR A 280 25.87 -1.44 -6.10
N PHE A 281 24.95 -2.06 -5.36
CA PHE A 281 23.99 -1.37 -4.51
C PHE A 281 24.08 -1.82 -3.04
N ALA A 282 25.18 -2.41 -2.61
CA ALA A 282 25.39 -2.80 -1.22
C ALA A 282 25.29 -1.60 -0.26
N TRP A 283 25.77 -0.44 -0.68
CA TRP A 283 25.68 0.82 0.05
C TRP A 283 24.22 1.30 0.25
N GLU A 284 23.30 0.90 -0.62
CA GLU A 284 21.85 1.06 -0.44
C GLU A 284 21.23 -0.08 0.37
N HIS A 285 22.04 -0.96 0.95
CA HIS A 285 21.56 -2.10 1.71
C HIS A 285 20.84 -3.17 0.86
N ALA A 286 21.35 -3.45 -0.34
CA ALA A 286 20.85 -4.51 -1.22
C ALA A 286 21.47 -5.85 -0.84
N VAL A 287 20.95 -6.46 0.23
CA VAL A 287 21.35 -7.77 0.80
C VAL A 287 20.10 -8.62 1.08
N ALA A 288 20.27 -9.93 1.05
CA ALA A 288 19.20 -10.88 1.39
C ALA A 288 19.78 -12.24 1.84
N ILE A 289 18.92 -13.05 2.44
CA ILE A 289 19.07 -14.50 2.51
C ILE A 289 18.12 -15.10 1.48
N VAL A 290 18.61 -16.07 0.72
CA VAL A 290 17.82 -16.79 -0.29
C VAL A 290 16.82 -17.70 0.43
N ASN A 291 15.54 -17.54 0.12
CA ASN A 291 14.48 -18.38 0.64
C ASN A 291 14.19 -19.57 -0.31
N LYS A 292 13.35 -20.48 0.12
CA LYS A 292 12.96 -21.65 -0.68
C LYS A 292 12.30 -21.29 -2.01
N GLU A 293 11.48 -20.24 -2.02
CA GLU A 293 10.81 -19.74 -3.22
C GLU A 293 11.76 -19.11 -4.26
N ASP A 294 12.96 -18.74 -3.87
CA ASP A 294 13.98 -18.15 -4.75
C ASP A 294 14.84 -19.21 -5.46
N VAL A 295 14.76 -20.48 -5.01
CA VAL A 295 15.56 -21.59 -5.56
C VAL A 295 15.17 -21.84 -7.02
N GLY A 296 16.17 -22.06 -7.86
CA GLY A 296 16.03 -22.16 -9.32
C GLY A 296 16.14 -20.82 -10.04
N GLY A 297 16.20 -19.72 -9.29
CA GLY A 297 16.48 -18.40 -9.86
C GLY A 297 17.96 -18.19 -10.13
N LEU A 298 18.26 -17.37 -11.15
CA LEU A 298 19.61 -17.09 -11.61
C LEU A 298 19.96 -15.62 -11.38
N VAL A 299 21.23 -15.39 -11.06
CA VAL A 299 21.79 -14.05 -10.85
C VAL A 299 23.06 -13.83 -11.68
N SER A 300 23.44 -12.56 -11.88
CA SER A 300 24.70 -12.22 -12.52
C SER A 300 25.87 -12.25 -11.53
N HIS A 301 27.11 -12.13 -12.03
CA HIS A 301 28.33 -12.01 -11.23
C HIS A 301 28.34 -10.83 -10.24
N ARG A 302 27.38 -9.89 -10.37
CA ARG A 302 27.20 -8.76 -9.43
C ARG A 302 26.46 -9.13 -8.15
N PHE A 303 26.02 -10.37 -8.05
CA PHE A 303 25.30 -10.91 -6.90
C PHE A 303 26.03 -12.11 -6.31
N PRO A 304 27.23 -11.91 -5.72
CA PRO A 304 27.93 -13.01 -5.08
C PRO A 304 27.12 -13.64 -3.97
N THR A 305 27.17 -14.97 -3.95
CA THR A 305 26.52 -15.82 -2.93
C THR A 305 27.56 -16.38 -1.96
N TYR A 306 27.14 -16.56 -0.72
CA TYR A 306 27.96 -17.09 0.35
C TYR A 306 27.18 -18.15 1.13
N ILE A 307 27.79 -19.32 1.32
CA ILE A 307 27.28 -20.34 2.23
C ILE A 307 27.53 -19.88 3.67
N ILE A 308 26.54 -20.03 4.53
CA ILE A 308 26.65 -19.73 5.96
C ILE A 308 27.05 -21.01 6.70
N ASN A 309 28.13 -20.95 7.50
CA ASN A 309 28.48 -22.03 8.42
C ASN A 309 27.55 -21.99 9.64
N THR A 310 26.64 -22.93 9.68
CA THR A 310 25.60 -23.03 10.71
C THR A 310 26.10 -23.49 12.08
N ASP A 311 27.33 -24.01 12.15
CA ASP A 311 27.99 -24.32 13.44
C ASP A 311 28.39 -23.05 14.22
N ILE A 312 28.44 -21.92 13.54
CA ILE A 312 28.86 -20.64 14.11
C ILE A 312 27.70 -19.64 14.18
N VAL A 313 26.91 -19.56 13.10
CA VAL A 313 25.82 -18.57 12.99
C VAL A 313 24.54 -19.23 12.48
N SER A 314 23.46 -19.08 13.22
CA SER A 314 22.12 -19.48 12.77
C SER A 314 21.66 -18.62 11.62
N VAL A 315 21.17 -19.22 10.52
CA VAL A 315 20.65 -18.50 9.36
C VAL A 315 19.49 -17.59 9.76
N GLU A 316 18.57 -18.09 10.57
CA GLU A 316 17.41 -17.34 11.05
C GLU A 316 17.83 -16.09 11.88
N TYR A 317 18.86 -16.20 12.71
CA TYR A 317 19.42 -15.08 13.43
C TYR A 317 20.09 -14.08 12.46
N PHE A 318 20.90 -14.57 11.51
CA PHE A 318 21.65 -13.73 10.59
C PHE A 318 20.72 -12.95 9.64
N LYS A 319 19.55 -13.48 9.29
CA LYS A 319 18.49 -12.73 8.57
C LYS A 319 18.18 -11.40 9.25
N TYR A 320 18.12 -11.37 10.57
CA TYR A 320 17.84 -10.15 11.32
C TYR A 320 19.06 -9.24 11.46
N VAL A 321 20.25 -9.82 11.62
CA VAL A 321 21.50 -9.06 11.72
C VAL A 321 21.76 -8.24 10.47
N ILE A 322 21.64 -8.87 9.29
CA ILE A 322 21.88 -8.19 8.01
C ILE A 322 20.90 -7.05 7.72
N LEU A 323 19.73 -7.04 8.36
CA LEU A 323 18.71 -5.99 8.18
C LEU A 323 18.92 -4.78 9.10
N GLN A 324 19.87 -4.85 10.04
CA GLN A 324 20.09 -3.76 10.99
C GLN A 324 20.78 -2.55 10.37
N PRO A 325 20.46 -1.33 10.85
CA PRO A 325 21.10 -0.10 10.37
C PRO A 325 22.64 -0.11 10.50
N PHE A 326 23.18 -0.77 11.53
CA PHE A 326 24.63 -0.88 11.70
C PHE A 326 25.27 -1.70 10.57
N PHE A 327 24.61 -2.79 10.12
CA PHE A 327 25.13 -3.61 9.02
C PHE A 327 25.10 -2.82 7.70
N ARG A 328 24.02 -2.07 7.44
CA ARG A 328 23.98 -1.12 6.32
C ARG A 328 25.15 -0.14 6.36
N LYS A 329 25.43 0.47 7.51
CA LYS A 329 26.55 1.42 7.66
C LYS A 329 27.90 0.76 7.39
N MET A 330 28.08 -0.49 7.82
CA MET A 330 29.28 -1.26 7.52
C MET A 330 29.46 -1.49 6.02
N LEU A 331 28.40 -1.85 5.29
CA LEU A 331 28.42 -2.02 3.84
C LEU A 331 28.71 -0.70 3.12
N GLU A 332 28.11 0.39 3.57
CA GLU A 332 28.36 1.73 3.02
C GLU A 332 29.84 2.10 3.13
N ASN A 333 30.48 1.84 4.28
CA ASN A 333 31.90 2.17 4.54
C ASN A 333 32.87 1.39 3.65
N ILE A 334 32.52 0.17 3.22
CA ILE A 334 33.36 -0.67 2.36
C ILE A 334 32.96 -0.61 0.88
N SER A 335 32.04 0.30 0.52
CA SER A 335 31.62 0.56 -0.85
C SER A 335 32.14 1.94 -1.30
N PRO A 336 33.45 2.10 -1.61
CA PRO A 336 34.01 3.37 -1.98
C PRO A 336 33.50 3.86 -3.33
N GLY A 337 33.49 5.18 -3.55
CA GLY A 337 33.10 5.82 -4.80
C GLY A 337 32.30 7.10 -4.57
N GLY A 338 32.41 8.05 -5.51
CA GLY A 338 31.85 9.40 -5.36
C GLY A 338 30.40 9.58 -5.78
N ALA A 339 29.86 8.72 -6.65
CA ALA A 339 28.51 8.89 -7.18
C ALA A 339 27.86 7.55 -7.54
N GLY A 340 26.69 7.31 -7.05
CA GLY A 340 25.73 6.28 -7.43
C GLY A 340 26.31 4.94 -7.88
N ARG A 341 26.17 4.62 -9.15
CA ARG A 341 26.59 3.34 -9.75
C ARG A 341 28.09 3.04 -9.73
N ASN A 342 28.94 4.02 -9.38
CA ASN A 342 30.39 3.84 -9.28
C ASN A 342 30.84 3.37 -7.89
N ARG A 343 29.90 3.14 -6.96
CA ARG A 343 30.20 2.60 -5.64
C ARG A 343 30.07 1.08 -5.69
N VAL A 344 31.20 0.39 -5.71
CA VAL A 344 31.22 -1.08 -5.80
C VAL A 344 31.82 -1.68 -4.54
N LEU A 345 31.11 -2.58 -3.91
CA LEU A 345 31.54 -3.33 -2.75
C LEU A 345 32.72 -4.26 -3.10
N SER A 346 33.76 -4.21 -2.29
CA SER A 346 34.86 -5.20 -2.32
C SER A 346 34.42 -6.50 -1.61
N LYS A 347 34.42 -7.61 -2.35
CA LYS A 347 34.14 -8.94 -1.77
C LYS A 347 35.12 -9.33 -0.66
N LYS A 348 36.40 -8.92 -0.77
CA LYS A 348 37.41 -9.17 0.25
C LYS A 348 37.16 -8.38 1.52
N ASP A 349 36.74 -7.11 1.37
CA ASP A 349 36.48 -6.25 2.53
C ASP A 349 35.16 -6.61 3.21
N LEU A 350 34.18 -7.10 2.48
CA LEU A 350 32.96 -7.69 3.08
C LEU A 350 33.32 -8.79 4.09
N LEU A 351 34.19 -9.72 3.72
CA LEU A 351 34.55 -10.83 4.57
C LEU A 351 35.43 -10.42 5.80
N LYS A 352 36.00 -9.22 5.78
CA LYS A 352 36.72 -8.66 6.94
C LYS A 352 35.82 -7.97 7.96
N LEU A 353 34.58 -7.64 7.57
CA LEU A 353 33.64 -7.04 8.50
C LEU A 353 33.43 -7.94 9.71
N LYS A 354 33.28 -7.32 10.86
CA LYS A 354 33.07 -8.03 12.13
C LYS A 354 31.68 -7.73 12.65
N VAL A 355 30.99 -8.74 13.10
CA VAL A 355 29.69 -8.64 13.79
C VAL A 355 29.81 -9.26 15.17
N SER A 356 29.11 -8.69 16.13
CA SER A 356 28.99 -9.26 17.46
C SER A 356 27.92 -10.34 17.44
N ILE A 357 28.29 -11.57 17.74
CA ILE A 357 27.37 -12.71 17.77
C ILE A 357 27.39 -13.41 19.12
N PRO A 358 26.23 -13.74 19.70
CA PRO A 358 26.11 -14.51 20.92
C PRO A 358 26.31 -16.02 20.64
N THR A 359 26.11 -16.84 21.65
CA THR A 359 26.13 -18.31 21.48
C THR A 359 24.99 -18.76 20.56
N LEU A 360 25.15 -19.93 19.89
CA LEU A 360 24.10 -20.47 19.01
C LEU A 360 22.75 -20.65 19.73
N VAL A 361 22.76 -21.02 21.00
CA VAL A 361 21.54 -21.14 21.81
C VAL A 361 20.83 -19.80 21.95
N GLU A 362 21.58 -18.73 22.21
CA GLU A 362 21.05 -17.36 22.30
C GLU A 362 20.59 -16.85 20.94
N GLN A 363 21.37 -17.10 19.86
CA GLN A 363 20.97 -16.76 18.49
C GLN A 363 19.61 -17.35 18.12
N ASN A 364 19.40 -18.65 18.39
CA ASN A 364 18.14 -19.34 18.11
C ASN A 364 16.98 -18.78 18.92
N LYS A 365 17.18 -18.46 20.21
CA LYS A 365 16.17 -17.80 21.05
C LYS A 365 15.79 -16.42 20.51
N ILE A 366 16.79 -15.61 20.12
CA ILE A 366 16.54 -14.29 19.53
C ILE A 366 15.76 -14.44 18.24
N ALA A 367 16.16 -15.36 17.36
CA ALA A 367 15.48 -15.60 16.10
C ALA A 367 14.01 -16.05 16.32
N GLU A 368 13.78 -16.95 17.28
CA GLU A 368 12.44 -17.43 17.65
C GLU A 368 11.54 -16.27 18.11
N ILE A 369 12.04 -15.40 18.99
CA ILE A 369 11.29 -14.23 19.48
C ILE A 369 10.93 -13.29 18.30
N LEU A 370 11.90 -13.01 17.44
CA LEU A 370 11.70 -12.10 16.30
C LEU A 370 10.78 -12.71 15.23
N ASN A 371 10.92 -14.02 14.97
CA ASN A 371 10.04 -14.74 14.05
C ASN A 371 8.60 -14.73 14.56
N THR A 372 8.37 -15.01 15.86
CA THR A 372 7.05 -14.96 16.47
C THR A 372 6.42 -13.57 16.37
N ALA A 373 7.19 -12.53 16.67
CA ALA A 373 6.74 -11.15 16.57
C ALA A 373 6.37 -10.74 15.12
N ASN A 374 7.15 -11.17 14.14
CA ASN A 374 6.86 -10.91 12.73
C ASN A 374 5.67 -11.74 12.21
N GLN A 375 5.52 -12.97 12.69
CA GLN A 375 4.36 -13.80 12.38
C GLN A 375 3.05 -13.15 12.85
N GLU A 376 3.04 -12.56 14.04
CA GLU A 376 1.89 -11.83 14.57
C GLU A 376 1.52 -10.66 13.64
N ALA A 377 2.48 -9.82 13.25
CA ALA A 377 2.23 -8.72 12.32
C ALA A 377 1.67 -9.22 10.97
N LYS A 378 2.22 -10.31 10.43
CA LYS A 378 1.75 -10.93 9.18
C LYS A 378 0.31 -11.46 9.29
N GLN A 379 -0.07 -12.03 10.44
CA GLN A 379 -1.45 -12.48 10.67
C GLN A 379 -2.44 -11.30 10.66
N TYR A 380 -2.06 -10.16 11.25
CA TYR A 380 -2.89 -8.95 11.21
C TYR A 380 -2.99 -8.36 9.80
N GLN A 381 -1.93 -8.42 8.99
CA GLN A 381 -1.98 -8.03 7.57
C GLN A 381 -2.95 -8.91 6.78
N GLN A 382 -2.92 -10.23 6.97
CA GLN A 382 -3.88 -11.15 6.34
C GLN A 382 -5.32 -10.89 6.80
N LYS A 383 -5.52 -10.60 8.09
CA LYS A 383 -6.81 -10.22 8.65
C LYS A 383 -7.33 -8.92 8.00
N LEU A 384 -6.47 -7.93 7.82
CA LEU A 384 -6.82 -6.66 7.16
C LEU A 384 -7.35 -6.88 5.75
N GLU A 385 -6.64 -7.67 4.93
CA GLU A 385 -7.07 -8.01 3.57
C GLU A 385 -8.44 -8.74 3.58
N THR A 386 -8.63 -9.66 4.52
CA THR A 386 -9.89 -10.36 4.69
C THR A 386 -11.03 -9.40 5.04
N LEU A 387 -10.81 -8.48 5.99
CA LEU A 387 -11.80 -7.47 6.38
C LEU A 387 -12.18 -6.56 5.20
N LYS A 388 -11.21 -6.09 4.42
CA LYS A 388 -11.43 -5.27 3.23
C LYS A 388 -12.29 -6.01 2.20
N LEU A 389 -11.97 -7.28 1.93
CA LEU A 389 -12.73 -8.09 0.99
C LEU A 389 -14.16 -8.36 1.47
N GLN A 390 -14.34 -8.71 2.74
CA GLN A 390 -15.65 -8.94 3.34
C GLN A 390 -16.50 -7.68 3.34
N LYS A 391 -15.94 -6.52 3.72
CA LYS A 391 -16.63 -5.23 3.64
C LYS A 391 -17.07 -4.94 2.21
N LYS A 392 -16.21 -5.13 1.21
CA LYS A 392 -16.57 -4.92 -0.20
C LYS A 392 -17.75 -5.80 -0.61
N GLY A 393 -17.73 -7.09 -0.28
CA GLY A 393 -18.85 -8.00 -0.57
C GLY A 393 -20.15 -7.59 0.12
N LEU A 394 -20.09 -7.25 1.41
CA LEU A 394 -21.25 -6.80 2.18
C LEU A 394 -21.82 -5.48 1.63
N MET A 395 -20.97 -4.53 1.30
CA MET A 395 -21.36 -3.25 0.71
C MET A 395 -22.16 -3.45 -0.58
N GLN A 396 -21.69 -4.34 -1.48
CA GLN A 396 -22.45 -4.66 -2.71
C GLN A 396 -23.84 -5.23 -2.42
N GLN A 397 -24.00 -6.02 -1.37
CA GLN A 397 -25.28 -6.60 -0.99
C GLN A 397 -26.21 -5.58 -0.34
N LEU A 398 -25.71 -4.75 0.56
CA LEU A 398 -26.49 -3.73 1.26
C LEU A 398 -26.92 -2.60 0.32
N LEU A 399 -26.01 -2.07 -0.51
CA LEU A 399 -26.29 -0.95 -1.41
C LEU A 399 -27.14 -1.33 -2.63
N THR A 400 -27.38 -2.61 -2.84
CA THR A 400 -28.30 -3.10 -3.89
C THR A 400 -29.59 -3.68 -3.34
N GLY A 401 -29.74 -3.69 -2.02
CA GLY A 401 -30.89 -4.26 -1.33
C GLY A 401 -31.00 -5.79 -1.39
N LYS A 402 -29.94 -6.50 -1.79
CA LYS A 402 -29.89 -7.97 -1.71
C LYS A 402 -29.93 -8.48 -0.28
N VAL A 403 -29.37 -7.71 0.64
CA VAL A 403 -29.49 -7.89 2.09
C VAL A 403 -30.20 -6.66 2.65
N ARG A 404 -31.24 -6.88 3.46
CA ARG A 404 -32.05 -5.84 4.07
C ARG A 404 -31.67 -5.66 5.54
N THR A 405 -31.84 -4.44 6.03
CA THR A 405 -31.56 -4.06 7.41
C THR A 405 -32.86 -3.74 8.21
N VAL A 406 -34.02 -4.00 7.62
CA VAL A 406 -35.36 -3.74 8.18
C VAL A 406 -36.15 -5.02 8.32
#